data_b9bff1fc524e16fc6ffcb38cff4ebe5c
#
_entry.id   b9bff1fc524e16fc6ffcb38cff4ebe5c
#
_cell.length_a   1.000
_cell.length_b   1.000
_cell.length_c   1.000
_cell.angle_alpha   90.00
_cell.angle_beta   90.00
_cell.angle_gamma   90.00
#
_symmetry.space_group_name_H-M   'P 1'
#
loop_
_entity.id
_entity.type
_entity.pdbx_description
1 polymer ?
#
loop_
_entity_poly.entity_id
_entity_poly.type
_entity_poly.pdbx_seq_one_letter_code
_entity_poly.pdbx_strand_id
1 'polypeptide(L)'
;MYTISDTWMGEYGKAHYPDWKGLFLILEIDRETNLRTNSLPGTVAAYGFIIVLRGRSTLFYSGREITIERNHLFAYMPGFPISVRDVSEDYAGLCLVADESFTVETPSIRNAVRSALLPIFEMHQPVVGLSSDESARLCSLIRMAGDYLVSENPLREEMLGHLYSIFLMDLSSILSKQTKHSGFGKRTEDLFMNFMDLLPEHFVREHGIEFYADALNVTSTYLSRVVRQVSGRTVMEYINRLLLMEAIWLLESTDLSIDEIAERINYADSTTFGRFFFRMKGVTPREYRKNL
;
A
#
# COMPACT_ATOMS: atom_id res chain seq x y z
N MET A 1 4.98 -4.42 -11.00
CA MET A 1 4.15 -3.54 -10.16
C MET A 1 3.15 -2.89 -11.07
N TYR A 2 1.88 -2.91 -10.75
CA TYR A 2 0.80 -2.43 -11.63
C TYR A 2 0.50 -0.97 -11.33
N THR A 3 0.22 -0.21 -12.37
CA THR A 3 -0.36 1.14 -12.23
C THR A 3 -1.83 1.03 -11.80
N ILE A 4 -2.38 2.12 -11.30
CA ILE A 4 -3.82 2.21 -10.98
C ILE A 4 -4.67 1.84 -12.20
N SER A 5 -4.27 2.30 -13.40
CA SER A 5 -4.96 2.02 -14.66
C SER A 5 -4.96 0.53 -15.03
N ASP A 6 -3.87 -0.19 -14.79
CA ASP A 6 -3.80 -1.62 -15.11
C ASP A 6 -4.69 -2.48 -14.20
N THR A 7 -4.90 -2.02 -12.97
CA THR A 7 -5.52 -2.80 -11.90
C THR A 7 -7.00 -2.47 -11.69
N TRP A 8 -7.40 -1.20 -11.83
CA TRP A 8 -8.70 -0.72 -11.37
C TRP A 8 -9.66 -0.32 -12.49
N MET A 9 -9.16 -0.06 -13.72
CA MET A 9 -9.97 0.45 -14.83
C MET A 9 -10.81 -0.61 -15.56
N GLY A 10 -10.38 -1.88 -15.58
CA GLY A 10 -11.04 -2.93 -16.37
C GLY A 10 -12.37 -3.44 -15.79
N GLU A 11 -12.55 -3.42 -14.48
CA GLU A 11 -13.66 -4.11 -13.80
C GLU A 11 -14.56 -3.20 -12.94
N TYR A 12 -14.13 -1.99 -12.60
CA TYR A 12 -14.85 -1.07 -11.69
C TYR A 12 -15.67 -0.01 -12.44
N GLY A 13 -16.40 -0.39 -13.49
CA GLY A 13 -17.20 0.48 -14.36
C GLY A 13 -18.29 1.35 -13.69
N LYS A 14 -18.27 1.48 -12.36
CA LYS A 14 -19.13 2.36 -11.57
C LYS A 14 -18.34 3.23 -10.59
N ALA A 15 -17.09 3.57 -10.93
CA ALA A 15 -16.40 4.63 -10.20
C ALA A 15 -17.27 5.90 -10.31
N HIS A 16 -17.67 6.46 -9.18
CA HIS A 16 -18.45 7.71 -9.16
C HIS A 16 -17.64 8.86 -9.77
N TYR A 17 -16.32 8.73 -9.76
CA TYR A 17 -15.36 9.65 -10.35
C TYR A 17 -14.41 8.91 -11.29
N PRO A 18 -14.16 9.44 -12.50
CA PRO A 18 -13.23 8.85 -13.44
C PRO A 18 -11.80 8.90 -12.89
N ASP A 19 -11.01 7.91 -13.30
CA ASP A 19 -9.57 7.91 -13.11
C ASP A 19 -8.93 9.11 -13.83
N TRP A 20 -7.96 9.73 -13.17
CA TRP A 20 -7.18 10.77 -13.80
C TRP A 20 -5.80 10.24 -14.21
N LYS A 21 -5.62 9.95 -15.50
CA LYS A 21 -4.36 9.48 -16.12
C LYS A 21 -3.72 8.25 -15.41
N GLY A 22 -4.48 7.45 -14.67
CA GLY A 22 -3.93 6.37 -13.86
C GLY A 22 -3.16 6.82 -12.61
N LEU A 23 -3.20 8.11 -12.25
CA LEU A 23 -2.43 8.66 -11.16
C LEU A 23 -3.25 8.90 -9.88
N PHE A 24 -4.56 9.08 -10.03
CA PHE A 24 -5.45 9.39 -8.91
C PHE A 24 -6.83 8.79 -9.14
N LEU A 25 -7.37 8.12 -8.12
CA LEU A 25 -8.66 7.45 -8.19
C LEU A 25 -9.44 7.66 -6.90
N ILE A 26 -10.73 7.98 -7.02
CA ILE A 26 -11.67 8.05 -5.90
C ILE A 26 -12.84 7.12 -6.17
N LEU A 27 -13.16 6.27 -5.21
CA LEU A 27 -14.23 5.28 -5.29
C LEU A 27 -15.14 5.38 -4.07
N GLU A 28 -16.44 5.36 -4.30
CA GLU A 28 -17.41 4.92 -3.30
C GLU A 28 -17.50 3.40 -3.37
N ILE A 29 -17.17 2.72 -2.27
CA ILE A 29 -17.12 1.26 -2.20
C ILE A 29 -18.28 0.73 -1.35
N ASP A 30 -19.06 -0.12 -1.95
CA ASP A 30 -20.08 -0.94 -1.30
C ASP A 30 -19.56 -2.37 -1.05
N ARG A 31 -20.44 -3.25 -0.58
CA ARG A 31 -20.10 -4.67 -0.34
C ARG A 31 -19.61 -5.36 -1.61
N GLU A 32 -20.28 -5.17 -2.74
CA GLU A 32 -19.92 -5.82 -4.00
C GLU A 32 -18.58 -5.35 -4.51
N THR A 33 -18.36 -4.04 -4.55
CA THR A 33 -17.11 -3.42 -4.96
C THR A 33 -15.93 -3.87 -4.06
N ASN A 34 -16.16 -3.94 -2.74
CA ASN A 34 -15.13 -4.36 -1.80
C ASN A 34 -14.74 -5.85 -2.00
N LEU A 35 -15.72 -6.74 -2.23
CA LEU A 35 -15.44 -8.15 -2.49
C LEU A 35 -14.69 -8.37 -3.82
N ARG A 36 -14.93 -7.54 -4.82
CA ARG A 36 -14.21 -7.58 -6.11
C ARG A 36 -12.72 -7.25 -5.97
N THR A 37 -12.32 -6.57 -4.90
CA THR A 37 -10.90 -6.30 -4.60
C THR A 37 -10.05 -7.59 -4.55
N ASN A 38 -10.66 -8.75 -4.28
CA ASN A 38 -9.98 -10.04 -4.31
C ASN A 38 -9.56 -10.49 -5.72
N SER A 39 -10.16 -9.91 -6.77
CA SER A 39 -9.82 -10.20 -8.17
C SER A 39 -8.63 -9.34 -8.66
N LEU A 40 -8.14 -8.42 -7.82
CA LEU A 40 -7.01 -7.57 -8.19
C LEU A 40 -5.69 -8.32 -8.09
N PRO A 41 -4.75 -8.05 -9.00
CA PRO A 41 -3.40 -8.56 -8.88
C PRO A 41 -2.79 -8.11 -7.56
N GLY A 42 -2.02 -8.99 -6.94
CA GLY A 42 -1.59 -8.95 -5.55
C GLY A 42 -0.97 -7.64 -5.01
N THR A 43 -0.43 -6.77 -5.88
CA THR A 43 0.23 -5.53 -5.43
C THR A 43 0.01 -4.37 -6.39
N VAL A 44 -0.34 -3.22 -5.85
CA VAL A 44 -0.50 -1.97 -6.60
C VAL A 44 0.58 -0.98 -6.18
N ALA A 45 1.15 -0.25 -7.15
CA ALA A 45 2.10 0.82 -6.91
C ALA A 45 1.38 2.12 -6.50
N ALA A 46 0.58 2.06 -5.44
CA ALA A 46 -0.22 3.19 -5.03
C ALA A 46 -0.40 3.25 -3.51
N TYR A 47 -0.56 4.44 -3.00
CA TYR A 47 -1.06 4.71 -1.65
C TYR A 47 -2.58 4.73 -1.69
N GLY A 48 -3.23 3.98 -0.80
CA GLY A 48 -4.69 3.95 -0.71
C GLY A 48 -5.16 4.25 0.71
N PHE A 49 -6.26 4.97 0.81
CA PHE A 49 -6.91 5.31 2.07
C PHE A 49 -8.39 4.99 1.97
N ILE A 50 -8.86 4.09 2.82
CA ILE A 50 -10.26 3.69 2.88
C ILE A 50 -10.86 4.20 4.19
N ILE A 51 -11.89 5.02 4.12
CA ILE A 51 -12.68 5.44 5.28
C ILE A 51 -14.00 4.69 5.27
N VAL A 52 -14.26 3.91 6.32
CA VAL A 52 -15.50 3.17 6.47
C VAL A 52 -16.61 4.09 6.98
N LEU A 53 -17.67 4.23 6.20
CA LEU A 53 -18.82 5.09 6.49
C LEU A 53 -19.92 4.33 7.24
N ARG A 54 -20.13 3.05 6.90
CA ARG A 54 -21.10 2.13 7.49
C ARG A 54 -20.61 0.70 7.43
N GLY A 55 -21.15 -0.15 8.30
CA GLY A 55 -20.82 -1.57 8.32
C GLY A 55 -19.39 -1.86 8.75
N ARG A 56 -18.92 -3.04 8.34
CA ARG A 56 -17.57 -3.52 8.64
C ARG A 56 -17.02 -4.35 7.49
N SER A 57 -15.69 -4.41 7.38
CA SER A 57 -14.99 -5.33 6.48
C SER A 57 -13.80 -5.96 7.22
N THR A 58 -13.55 -7.24 6.97
CA THR A 58 -12.36 -7.94 7.44
C THR A 58 -11.42 -8.14 6.27
N LEU A 59 -10.22 -7.58 6.40
CA LEU A 59 -9.17 -7.58 5.39
C LEU A 59 -8.05 -8.53 5.84
N PHE A 60 -7.44 -9.22 4.89
CA PHE A 60 -6.15 -9.85 5.10
C PHE A 60 -5.07 -8.97 4.50
N TYR A 61 -4.30 -8.33 5.35
CA TYR A 61 -3.26 -7.38 4.97
C TYR A 61 -2.00 -7.65 5.77
N SER A 62 -0.90 -7.68 5.07
CA SER A 62 0.39 -7.84 5.75
C SER A 62 0.48 -9.10 6.65
N GLY A 63 -0.19 -10.25 6.24
CA GLY A 63 -0.16 -11.54 6.95
C GLY A 63 -1.04 -11.59 8.20
N ARG A 64 -1.94 -10.62 8.38
CA ARG A 64 -2.86 -10.56 9.51
C ARG A 64 -4.27 -10.26 9.04
N GLU A 65 -5.25 -10.78 9.75
CA GLU A 65 -6.63 -10.33 9.61
C GLU A 65 -6.81 -9.03 10.37
N ILE A 66 -7.47 -8.08 9.73
CA ILE A 66 -7.73 -6.74 10.23
C ILE A 66 -9.19 -6.43 9.98
N THR A 67 -9.94 -6.13 11.03
CA THR A 67 -11.31 -5.67 10.89
C THR A 67 -11.35 -4.14 10.93
N ILE A 68 -11.99 -3.57 9.92
CA ILE A 68 -12.27 -2.15 9.81
C ILE A 68 -13.78 -1.92 9.89
N GLU A 69 -14.19 -0.90 10.62
CA GLU A 69 -15.59 -0.58 10.87
C GLU A 69 -15.82 0.94 10.79
N ARG A 70 -17.07 1.36 10.97
CA ARG A 70 -17.44 2.78 10.88
C ARG A 70 -16.46 3.69 11.61
N ASN A 71 -16.06 4.78 10.95
CA ASN A 71 -15.06 5.75 11.41
C ASN A 71 -13.64 5.18 11.56
N HIS A 72 -13.34 4.03 10.96
CA HIS A 72 -11.96 3.62 10.75
C HIS A 72 -11.45 4.11 9.40
N LEU A 73 -10.21 4.59 9.39
CA LEU A 73 -9.41 4.78 8.20
C LEU A 73 -8.41 3.64 8.10
N PHE A 74 -8.40 2.95 6.97
CA PHE A 74 -7.38 1.96 6.63
C PHE A 74 -6.40 2.56 5.62
N ALA A 75 -5.10 2.52 5.91
CA ALA A 75 -4.06 2.99 5.01
C ALA A 75 -3.40 1.81 4.31
N TYR A 76 -3.50 1.80 2.97
CA TYR A 76 -2.84 0.87 2.08
C TYR A 76 -1.53 1.48 1.57
N MET A 77 -0.48 0.67 1.46
CA MET A 77 0.83 1.11 1.00
C MET A 77 1.28 0.37 -0.26
N PRO A 78 2.06 1.01 -1.15
CA PRO A 78 2.60 0.37 -2.34
C PRO A 78 3.29 -0.94 -2.01
N GLY A 79 3.10 -1.94 -2.86
CA GLY A 79 3.77 -3.21 -2.74
C GLY A 79 3.23 -4.16 -1.66
N PHE A 80 2.20 -3.82 -0.91
CA PHE A 80 1.59 -4.72 0.08
C PHE A 80 0.28 -5.31 -0.46
N PRO A 81 0.05 -6.65 -0.38
CA PRO A 81 -1.20 -7.23 -0.83
C PRO A 81 -2.30 -6.95 0.17
N ILE A 82 -3.46 -6.80 -0.39
CA ILE A 82 -4.71 -6.73 0.33
C ILE A 82 -5.67 -7.76 -0.25
N SER A 83 -6.38 -8.49 0.61
CA SER A 83 -7.53 -9.28 0.19
C SER A 83 -8.65 -9.12 1.22
N VAL A 84 -9.88 -9.12 0.72
CA VAL A 84 -11.09 -9.01 1.54
C VAL A 84 -11.54 -10.39 1.94
N ARG A 85 -11.85 -10.60 3.23
CA ARG A 85 -12.31 -11.90 3.77
C ARG A 85 -13.80 -11.91 4.05
N ASP A 86 -14.31 -10.85 4.63
CA ASP A 86 -15.71 -10.71 5.00
C ASP A 86 -16.15 -9.26 4.88
N VAL A 87 -17.41 -9.04 4.49
CA VAL A 87 -17.99 -7.69 4.33
C VAL A 87 -19.45 -7.74 4.76
N SER A 88 -19.85 -6.87 5.69
CA SER A 88 -21.25 -6.75 6.10
C SER A 88 -22.14 -6.25 4.96
N GLU A 89 -23.42 -6.58 5.02
CA GLU A 89 -24.39 -6.23 3.97
C GLU A 89 -24.59 -4.72 3.80
N ASP A 90 -24.49 -3.98 4.89
CA ASP A 90 -24.64 -2.52 4.94
C ASP A 90 -23.33 -1.74 4.71
N TYR A 91 -22.25 -2.45 4.29
CA TYR A 91 -20.95 -1.84 4.11
C TYR A 91 -20.98 -0.69 3.09
N ALA A 92 -20.43 0.43 3.51
CA ALA A 92 -20.13 1.55 2.63
C ALA A 92 -18.83 2.21 3.06
N GLY A 93 -17.97 2.51 2.11
CA GLY A 93 -16.71 3.20 2.32
C GLY A 93 -16.40 4.21 1.23
N LEU A 94 -15.45 5.08 1.51
CA LEU A 94 -14.90 6.03 0.56
C LEU A 94 -13.41 5.76 0.44
N CYS A 95 -12.94 5.53 -0.77
CA CYS A 95 -11.56 5.18 -1.08
C CYS A 95 -10.90 6.29 -1.90
N LEU A 96 -9.69 6.65 -1.50
CA LEU A 96 -8.79 7.52 -2.25
C LEU A 96 -7.53 6.72 -2.55
N VAL A 97 -7.14 6.67 -3.81
CA VAL A 97 -5.91 5.99 -4.26
C VAL A 97 -5.07 6.99 -5.05
N ALA A 98 -3.80 7.09 -4.71
CA ALA A 98 -2.83 7.92 -5.41
C ALA A 98 -1.63 7.06 -5.84
N ASP A 99 -1.29 7.10 -7.12
CA ASP A 99 -0.13 6.40 -7.66
C ASP A 99 1.16 6.86 -6.98
N GLU A 100 2.11 5.96 -6.86
CA GLU A 100 3.39 6.26 -6.21
C GLU A 100 4.15 7.36 -6.97
N SER A 101 4.12 7.38 -8.31
CA SER A 101 4.78 8.40 -9.12
C SER A 101 4.21 9.80 -8.84
N PHE A 102 2.89 9.95 -8.73
CA PHE A 102 2.24 11.21 -8.35
C PHE A 102 2.72 11.72 -6.99
N THR A 103 2.98 10.80 -6.08
CA THR A 103 3.45 11.12 -4.72
C THR A 103 4.93 11.51 -4.70
N VAL A 104 5.77 10.80 -5.48
CA VAL A 104 7.22 10.94 -5.45
C VAL A 104 7.69 12.19 -6.22
N GLU A 105 7.05 12.53 -7.33
CA GLU A 105 7.46 13.63 -8.20
C GLU A 105 7.26 15.02 -7.58
N THR A 106 6.34 15.14 -6.61
CA THR A 106 6.06 16.41 -5.93
C THR A 106 6.63 16.42 -4.51
N PRO A 107 7.70 17.19 -4.21
CA PRO A 107 8.36 17.16 -2.90
C PRO A 107 7.45 17.48 -1.72
N SER A 108 6.47 18.37 -1.89
CA SER A 108 5.51 18.73 -0.83
C SER A 108 4.58 17.55 -0.50
N ILE A 109 4.10 16.82 -1.52
CA ILE A 109 3.26 15.64 -1.36
C ILE A 109 4.07 14.52 -0.70
N ARG A 110 5.30 14.27 -1.15
CA ARG A 110 6.20 13.27 -0.56
C ARG A 110 6.40 13.50 0.94
N ASN A 111 6.66 14.74 1.35
CA ASN A 111 6.82 15.07 2.76
C ASN A 111 5.52 14.87 3.56
N ALA A 112 4.37 15.21 2.98
CA ALA A 112 3.07 15.01 3.62
C ALA A 112 2.75 13.51 3.77
N VAL A 113 3.03 12.68 2.75
CA VAL A 113 2.87 11.21 2.83
C VAL A 113 3.76 10.63 3.91
N ARG A 114 5.05 11.00 3.96
CA ARG A 114 5.96 10.53 5.01
C ARG A 114 5.46 10.88 6.40
N SER A 115 5.00 12.11 6.59
CA SER A 115 4.46 12.57 7.87
C SER A 115 3.19 11.83 8.28
N ALA A 116 2.33 11.46 7.32
CA ALA A 116 1.11 10.71 7.59
C ALA A 116 1.38 9.21 7.83
N LEU A 117 2.32 8.60 7.10
CA LEU A 117 2.55 7.16 7.17
C LEU A 117 3.49 6.74 8.30
N LEU A 118 4.46 7.58 8.68
CA LEU A 118 5.42 7.24 9.74
C LEU A 118 4.72 6.81 11.03
N PRO A 119 3.73 7.55 11.58
CA PRO A 119 2.98 7.12 12.77
C PRO A 119 2.27 5.78 12.59
N ILE A 120 1.76 5.47 11.38
CA ILE A 120 1.11 4.19 11.07
C ILE A 120 2.12 3.03 11.19
N PHE A 121 3.35 3.23 10.69
CA PHE A 121 4.43 2.26 10.87
C PHE A 121 4.79 2.08 12.34
N GLU A 122 4.91 3.16 13.10
CA GLU A 122 5.22 3.14 14.53
C GLU A 122 4.16 2.42 15.35
N MET A 123 2.88 2.64 15.02
CA MET A 123 1.76 1.93 15.66
C MET A 123 1.66 0.46 15.25
N HIS A 124 2.40 0.01 14.23
CA HIS A 124 2.34 -1.34 13.66
C HIS A 124 0.93 -1.73 13.19
N GLN A 125 0.07 -0.75 12.95
CA GLN A 125 -1.33 -0.95 12.55
C GLN A 125 -1.70 0.00 11.42
N PRO A 126 -2.21 -0.52 10.29
CA PRO A 126 -2.66 0.29 9.16
C PRO A 126 -4.06 0.88 9.36
N VAL A 127 -4.64 0.77 10.55
CA VAL A 127 -5.99 1.22 10.88
C VAL A 127 -5.91 2.34 11.91
N VAL A 128 -6.61 3.42 11.61
CA VAL A 128 -6.70 4.63 12.44
C VAL A 128 -8.16 4.83 12.83
N GLY A 129 -8.45 4.87 14.12
CA GLY A 129 -9.77 5.26 14.63
C GLY A 129 -9.94 6.78 14.49
N LEU A 130 -11.06 7.20 13.92
CA LEU A 130 -11.42 8.59 13.72
C LEU A 130 -12.62 8.96 14.60
N SER A 131 -12.67 10.19 15.09
CA SER A 131 -13.93 10.76 15.57
C SER A 131 -14.88 11.01 14.38
N SER A 132 -16.18 11.19 14.64
CA SER A 132 -17.16 11.49 13.59
C SER A 132 -16.82 12.77 12.82
N ASP A 133 -16.29 13.79 13.50
CA ASP A 133 -15.91 15.06 12.87
C ASP A 133 -14.65 14.91 12.01
N GLU A 134 -13.66 14.14 12.46
CA GLU A 134 -12.44 13.83 11.69
C GLU A 134 -12.78 13.02 10.44
N SER A 135 -13.64 12.00 10.58
CA SER A 135 -14.13 11.19 9.46
C SER A 135 -14.87 12.07 8.43
N ALA A 136 -15.81 12.92 8.89
CA ALA A 136 -16.56 13.82 8.02
C ALA A 136 -15.64 14.80 7.27
N ARG A 137 -14.65 15.38 7.94
CA ARG A 137 -13.71 16.33 7.38
C ARG A 137 -12.82 15.67 6.31
N LEU A 138 -12.23 14.51 6.60
CA LEU A 138 -11.42 13.77 5.63
C LEU A 138 -12.26 13.32 4.43
N CYS A 139 -13.49 12.85 4.64
CA CYS A 139 -14.41 12.50 3.56
C CYS A 139 -14.76 13.71 2.67
N SER A 140 -14.91 14.90 3.26
CA SER A 140 -15.18 16.12 2.49
C SER A 140 -14.02 16.49 1.56
N LEU A 141 -12.78 16.31 2.02
CA LEU A 141 -11.57 16.53 1.20
C LEU A 141 -11.51 15.54 0.04
N ILE A 142 -11.80 14.25 0.30
CA ILE A 142 -11.83 13.22 -0.76
C ILE A 142 -12.91 13.54 -1.80
N ARG A 143 -14.13 13.90 -1.37
CA ARG A 143 -15.22 14.26 -2.31
C ARG A 143 -14.90 15.50 -3.11
N MET A 144 -14.33 16.53 -2.48
CA MET A 144 -13.87 17.73 -3.19
C MET A 144 -12.82 17.39 -4.25
N ALA A 145 -11.87 16.50 -3.96
CA ALA A 145 -10.93 16.01 -4.96
C ALA A 145 -11.66 15.27 -6.09
N GLY A 146 -12.69 14.47 -5.78
CA GLY A 146 -13.56 13.83 -6.77
C GLY A 146 -14.22 14.81 -7.71
N ASP A 147 -14.76 15.92 -7.20
CA ASP A 147 -15.36 16.98 -8.02
C ASP A 147 -14.35 17.60 -9.01
N TYR A 148 -13.10 17.75 -8.59
CA TYR A 148 -12.04 18.22 -9.49
C TYR A 148 -11.61 17.16 -10.50
N LEU A 149 -11.69 15.87 -10.20
CA LEU A 149 -11.40 14.81 -11.18
C LEU A 149 -12.27 14.91 -12.42
N VAL A 150 -13.54 15.26 -12.27
CA VAL A 150 -14.51 15.40 -13.38
C VAL A 150 -14.54 16.82 -13.98
N SER A 151 -13.85 17.78 -13.38
CA SER A 151 -13.88 19.17 -13.83
C SER A 151 -12.99 19.39 -15.07
N GLU A 152 -13.37 20.37 -15.90
CA GLU A 152 -12.54 20.85 -17.02
C GLU A 152 -11.56 21.97 -16.61
N ASN A 153 -11.33 22.16 -15.30
CA ASN A 153 -10.44 23.19 -14.79
C ASN A 153 -9.00 22.95 -15.27
N PRO A 154 -8.36 23.93 -15.92
CA PRO A 154 -6.98 23.77 -16.39
C PRO A 154 -5.94 23.57 -15.27
N LEU A 155 -6.24 24.01 -14.04
CA LEU A 155 -5.40 23.83 -12.85
C LEU A 155 -5.80 22.60 -12.01
N ARG A 156 -6.58 21.68 -12.61
CA ARG A 156 -7.09 20.50 -11.93
C ARG A 156 -5.99 19.69 -11.25
N GLU A 157 -4.86 19.49 -11.92
CA GLU A 157 -3.72 18.72 -11.43
C GLU A 157 -3.13 19.33 -10.15
N GLU A 158 -2.87 20.63 -10.19
CA GLU A 158 -2.34 21.34 -9.01
C GLU A 158 -3.35 21.32 -7.86
N MET A 159 -4.64 21.48 -8.17
CA MET A 159 -5.70 21.43 -7.15
C MET A 159 -5.82 20.05 -6.50
N LEU A 160 -5.74 18.97 -7.28
CA LEU A 160 -5.70 17.60 -6.76
C LEU A 160 -4.48 17.38 -5.86
N GLY A 161 -3.31 17.84 -6.28
CA GLY A 161 -2.09 17.77 -5.47
C GLY A 161 -2.20 18.53 -4.15
N HIS A 162 -2.80 19.71 -4.16
CA HIS A 162 -3.04 20.48 -2.94
C HIS A 162 -4.07 19.83 -2.02
N LEU A 163 -5.18 19.32 -2.54
CA LEU A 163 -6.20 18.62 -1.76
C LEU A 163 -5.64 17.34 -1.14
N TYR A 164 -4.85 16.59 -1.89
CA TYR A 164 -4.16 15.40 -1.36
C TYR A 164 -3.17 15.77 -0.25
N SER A 165 -2.40 16.83 -0.43
CA SER A 165 -1.50 17.33 0.61
C SER A 165 -2.25 17.75 1.87
N ILE A 166 -3.39 18.46 1.75
CA ILE A 166 -4.23 18.86 2.88
C ILE A 166 -4.80 17.61 3.60
N PHE A 167 -5.30 16.62 2.84
CA PHE A 167 -5.77 15.35 3.39
C PHE A 167 -4.68 14.65 4.22
N LEU A 168 -3.46 14.54 3.69
CA LEU A 168 -2.33 13.90 4.37
C LEU A 168 -1.88 14.68 5.61
N MET A 169 -1.87 16.01 5.55
CA MET A 169 -1.51 16.86 6.70
C MET A 169 -2.56 16.73 7.82
N ASP A 170 -3.86 16.69 7.49
CA ASP A 170 -4.92 16.49 8.47
C ASP A 170 -4.84 15.10 9.10
N LEU A 171 -4.62 14.07 8.28
CA LEU A 171 -4.37 12.72 8.76
C LEU A 171 -3.14 12.66 9.68
N SER A 172 -2.04 13.30 9.32
CA SER A 172 -0.84 13.39 10.15
C SER A 172 -1.13 14.08 11.49
N SER A 173 -1.93 15.15 11.49
CA SER A 173 -2.36 15.83 12.71
C SER A 173 -3.23 14.95 13.62
N ILE A 174 -4.13 14.13 13.05
CA ILE A 174 -4.95 13.17 13.80
C ILE A 174 -4.04 12.11 14.44
N LEU A 175 -3.14 11.53 13.66
CA LEU A 175 -2.22 10.51 14.11
C LEU A 175 -1.26 11.00 15.20
N SER A 176 -0.78 12.22 15.09
CA SER A 176 0.11 12.82 16.11
C SER A 176 -0.52 12.95 17.49
N LYS A 177 -1.86 13.02 17.56
CA LYS A 177 -2.60 13.03 18.84
C LYS A 177 -2.75 11.62 19.43
N GLN A 178 -2.75 10.59 18.58
CA GLN A 178 -2.93 9.19 18.97
C GLN A 178 -1.60 8.49 19.29
N THR A 179 -0.52 8.90 18.64
CA THR A 179 0.83 8.42 18.92
C THR A 179 1.42 9.24 20.08
N LYS A 180 1.80 8.59 21.17
CA LYS A 180 2.82 9.15 22.03
C LYS A 180 4.08 9.19 21.16
N HIS A 181 4.59 10.38 20.83
CA HIS A 181 5.79 10.56 20.05
C HIS A 181 6.84 9.51 20.46
N SER A 182 7.13 8.59 19.56
CA SER A 182 8.13 7.55 19.76
C SER A 182 9.50 8.18 19.68
N GLY A 183 9.89 9.15 20.26
CA GLY A 183 11.21 9.77 20.47
C GLY A 183 12.35 9.36 19.52
N PHE A 184 12.03 8.84 18.33
CA PHE A 184 13.01 8.56 17.30
C PHE A 184 13.51 9.89 16.75
N GLY A 185 14.83 10.06 16.71
CA GLY A 185 15.39 11.25 16.10
C GLY A 185 15.08 11.29 14.59
N LYS A 186 14.86 12.49 14.05
CA LYS A 186 14.55 12.75 12.64
C LYS A 186 15.40 11.91 11.66
N ARG A 187 16.69 11.73 11.96
CA ARG A 187 17.60 10.91 11.14
C ARG A 187 17.19 9.44 11.04
N THR A 188 16.63 8.87 12.11
CA THR A 188 16.13 7.48 12.13
C THR A 188 14.87 7.37 11.30
N GLU A 189 13.96 8.32 11.43
CA GLU A 189 12.72 8.41 10.67
C GLU A 189 12.98 8.59 9.17
N ASP A 190 13.83 9.54 8.81
CA ASP A 190 14.23 9.78 7.41
C ASP A 190 14.88 8.55 6.79
N LEU A 191 15.77 7.87 7.52
CA LEU A 191 16.43 6.65 7.01
C LEU A 191 15.43 5.53 6.77
N PHE A 192 14.49 5.32 7.69
CA PHE A 192 13.43 4.31 7.52
C PHE A 192 12.55 4.63 6.30
N MET A 193 12.11 5.89 6.16
CA MET A 193 11.28 6.28 5.02
C MET A 193 12.03 6.20 3.70
N ASN A 194 13.31 6.57 3.66
CA ASN A 194 14.13 6.40 2.46
C ASN A 194 14.29 4.91 2.08
N PHE A 195 14.41 4.02 3.07
CA PHE A 195 14.40 2.57 2.81
C PHE A 195 13.05 2.12 2.21
N MET A 196 11.94 2.60 2.75
CA MET A 196 10.60 2.27 2.25
C MET A 196 10.36 2.81 0.83
N ASP A 197 10.96 3.94 0.46
CA ASP A 197 10.89 4.48 -0.91
C ASP A 197 11.71 3.64 -1.91
N LEU A 198 12.88 3.13 -1.51
CA LEU A 198 13.74 2.31 -2.37
C LEU A 198 13.22 0.88 -2.56
N LEU A 199 12.53 0.35 -1.57
CA LEU A 199 12.16 -1.05 -1.51
C LEU A 199 11.27 -1.50 -2.70
N PRO A 200 10.19 -0.78 -3.07
CA PRO A 200 9.32 -1.17 -4.18
C PRO A 200 10.04 -1.17 -5.54
N GLU A 201 11.00 -0.30 -5.73
CA GLU A 201 11.73 -0.15 -7.00
C GLU A 201 12.75 -1.28 -7.23
N HIS A 202 13.28 -1.87 -6.14
CA HIS A 202 14.45 -2.73 -6.23
C HIS A 202 14.24 -4.16 -5.73
N PHE A 203 13.18 -4.48 -4.98
CA PHE A 203 13.02 -5.79 -4.31
C PHE A 203 13.07 -6.99 -5.26
N VAL A 204 12.64 -6.84 -6.52
CA VAL A 204 12.68 -7.92 -7.53
C VAL A 204 14.10 -8.28 -7.91
N ARG A 205 15.02 -7.32 -7.93
CA ARG A 205 16.41 -7.49 -8.37
C ARG A 205 17.37 -7.66 -7.20
N GLU A 206 17.08 -6.99 -6.09
CA GLU A 206 17.99 -6.84 -4.95
C GLU A 206 17.40 -7.50 -3.70
N HIS A 207 17.82 -8.73 -3.45
CA HIS A 207 17.29 -9.57 -2.36
C HIS A 207 18.07 -9.41 -1.05
N GLY A 208 19.20 -8.71 -1.05
CA GLY A 208 20.08 -8.53 0.13
C GLY A 208 19.95 -7.14 0.74
N ILE A 209 20.19 -7.06 2.04
CA ILE A 209 20.21 -5.79 2.79
C ILE A 209 21.35 -4.87 2.33
N GLU A 210 22.43 -5.45 1.81
CA GLU A 210 23.66 -4.76 1.43
C GLU A 210 23.38 -3.65 0.41
N PHE A 211 22.62 -3.97 -0.64
CA PHE A 211 22.21 -3.00 -1.67
C PHE A 211 21.53 -1.77 -1.06
N TYR A 212 20.54 -2.00 -0.21
CA TYR A 212 19.77 -0.90 0.41
C TYR A 212 20.63 -0.08 1.37
N ALA A 213 21.52 -0.73 2.10
CA ALA A 213 22.45 -0.05 3.01
C ALA A 213 23.43 0.84 2.25
N ASP A 214 24.01 0.34 1.17
CA ASP A 214 24.92 1.06 0.29
C ASP A 214 24.22 2.24 -0.38
N ALA A 215 23.04 2.03 -0.96
CA ALA A 215 22.22 3.08 -1.59
C ALA A 215 21.86 4.21 -0.60
N LEU A 216 21.68 3.87 0.67
CA LEU A 216 21.37 4.83 1.74
C LEU A 216 22.61 5.37 2.47
N ASN A 217 23.82 4.99 2.03
CA ASN A 217 25.10 5.39 2.62
C ASN A 217 25.19 5.09 4.13
N VAL A 218 24.76 3.87 4.52
CA VAL A 218 24.82 3.38 5.89
C VAL A 218 25.31 1.93 5.92
N THR A 219 25.67 1.43 7.10
CA THR A 219 25.99 0.00 7.26
C THR A 219 24.73 -0.85 7.33
N SER A 220 24.79 -2.11 6.85
CA SER A 220 23.68 -3.09 6.94
C SER A 220 23.19 -3.28 8.38
N THR A 221 24.12 -3.27 9.34
CA THR A 221 23.79 -3.36 10.78
C THR A 221 22.98 -2.15 11.26
N TYR A 222 23.35 -0.94 10.81
CA TYR A 222 22.62 0.27 11.19
C TYR A 222 21.24 0.32 10.55
N LEU A 223 21.13 0.00 9.26
CA LEU A 223 19.85 -0.08 8.56
C LEU A 223 18.92 -1.11 9.22
N SER A 224 19.43 -2.33 9.49
CA SER A 224 18.67 -3.38 10.16
C SER A 224 18.13 -2.92 11.53
N ARG A 225 18.95 -2.23 12.31
CA ARG A 225 18.55 -1.68 13.61
C ARG A 225 17.45 -0.63 13.47
N VAL A 226 17.60 0.31 12.56
CA VAL A 226 16.64 1.40 12.32
C VAL A 226 15.28 0.83 11.86
N VAL A 227 15.28 -0.04 10.84
CA VAL A 227 14.06 -0.64 10.32
C VAL A 227 13.33 -1.41 11.42
N ARG A 228 14.06 -2.23 12.19
CA ARG A 228 13.45 -2.98 13.29
C ARG A 228 12.94 -2.10 14.43
N GLN A 229 13.65 -1.02 14.72
CA GLN A 229 13.28 -0.07 15.78
C GLN A 229 11.97 0.68 15.44
N VAL A 230 11.82 1.13 14.19
CA VAL A 230 10.64 1.89 13.75
C VAL A 230 9.45 0.97 13.47
N SER A 231 9.66 -0.15 12.77
CA SER A 231 8.54 -0.97 12.26
C SER A 231 8.35 -2.30 12.98
N GLY A 232 9.22 -2.65 13.94
CA GLY A 232 9.23 -3.96 14.60
C GLY A 232 9.62 -5.13 13.70
N ARG A 233 9.94 -4.89 12.41
CA ARG A 233 10.26 -5.90 11.40
C ARG A 233 11.70 -5.78 10.94
N THR A 234 12.22 -6.84 10.35
CA THR A 234 13.55 -6.82 9.74
C THR A 234 13.46 -6.38 8.26
N VAL A 235 14.56 -5.88 7.71
CA VAL A 235 14.70 -5.58 6.27
C VAL A 235 14.35 -6.80 5.42
N MET A 236 14.85 -7.98 5.82
CA MET A 236 14.60 -9.23 5.09
C MET A 236 13.15 -9.68 5.12
N GLU A 237 12.40 -9.36 6.19
CA GLU A 237 10.95 -9.62 6.22
C GLU A 237 10.22 -8.78 5.21
N TYR A 238 10.61 -7.52 5.00
CA TYR A 238 10.03 -6.66 3.96
C TYR A 238 10.33 -7.20 2.57
N ILE A 239 11.60 -7.46 2.25
CA ILE A 239 12.04 -7.96 0.94
C ILE A 239 11.35 -9.29 0.62
N ASN A 240 11.47 -10.28 1.51
CA ASN A 240 10.90 -11.61 1.31
C ASN A 240 9.40 -11.58 1.11
N ARG A 241 8.72 -10.67 1.76
CA ARG A 241 7.29 -10.50 1.63
C ARG A 241 6.90 -9.99 0.25
N LEU A 242 7.55 -8.94 -0.24
CA LEU A 242 7.30 -8.40 -1.57
C LEU A 242 7.61 -9.45 -2.65
N LEU A 243 8.73 -10.17 -2.52
CA LEU A 243 9.09 -11.27 -3.42
C LEU A 243 8.05 -12.40 -3.43
N LEU A 244 7.54 -12.78 -2.27
CA LEU A 244 6.50 -13.80 -2.20
C LEU A 244 5.24 -13.35 -2.94
N MET A 245 4.90 -12.11 -2.83
CA MET A 245 3.69 -11.56 -3.43
C MET A 245 3.79 -11.46 -4.94
N GLU A 246 4.93 -10.98 -5.43
CA GLU A 246 5.22 -10.99 -6.87
C GLU A 246 5.17 -12.42 -7.43
N ALA A 247 5.76 -13.37 -6.69
CA ALA A 247 5.70 -14.78 -7.05
C ALA A 247 4.27 -15.33 -7.11
N ILE A 248 3.45 -15.04 -6.11
CA ILE A 248 2.04 -15.46 -6.07
C ILE A 248 1.30 -14.87 -7.25
N TRP A 249 1.46 -13.58 -7.49
CA TRP A 249 0.81 -12.93 -8.62
C TRP A 249 1.21 -13.55 -9.96
N LEU A 250 2.51 -13.79 -10.21
CA LEU A 250 2.98 -14.44 -11.43
C LEU A 250 2.39 -15.85 -11.58
N LEU A 251 2.24 -16.58 -10.46
CA LEU A 251 1.62 -17.91 -10.45
C LEU A 251 0.13 -17.89 -10.79
N GLU A 252 -0.60 -16.87 -10.34
CA GLU A 252 -2.06 -16.73 -10.50
C GLU A 252 -2.45 -16.09 -11.84
N SER A 253 -1.66 -15.12 -12.31
CA SER A 253 -2.05 -14.25 -13.42
C SER A 253 -1.31 -14.52 -14.73
N THR A 254 -0.39 -15.49 -14.76
CA THR A 254 0.39 -15.81 -15.97
C THR A 254 0.54 -17.30 -16.18
N ASP A 255 0.79 -17.69 -17.45
CA ASP A 255 1.13 -19.05 -17.84
C ASP A 255 2.64 -19.35 -17.79
N LEU A 256 3.45 -18.44 -17.21
CA LEU A 256 4.89 -18.62 -17.09
C LEU A 256 5.21 -19.92 -16.34
N SER A 257 6.19 -20.67 -16.80
CA SER A 257 6.73 -21.82 -16.08
C SER A 257 7.37 -21.40 -14.75
N ILE A 258 7.57 -22.36 -13.85
CA ILE A 258 8.21 -22.07 -12.55
C ILE A 258 9.66 -21.56 -12.75
N ASP A 259 10.33 -22.02 -13.79
CA ASP A 259 11.69 -21.58 -14.13
C ASP A 259 11.69 -20.12 -14.64
N GLU A 260 10.75 -19.75 -15.52
CA GLU A 260 10.59 -18.37 -15.99
C GLU A 260 10.19 -17.41 -14.85
N ILE A 261 9.35 -17.86 -13.91
CA ILE A 261 9.02 -17.05 -12.72
C ILE A 261 10.27 -16.84 -11.87
N ALA A 262 11.06 -17.90 -11.61
CA ALA A 262 12.29 -17.79 -10.84
C ALA A 262 13.26 -16.77 -11.47
N GLU A 263 13.46 -16.84 -12.80
CA GLU A 263 14.29 -15.89 -13.54
C GLU A 263 13.74 -14.45 -13.43
N ARG A 264 12.43 -14.27 -13.59
CA ARG A 264 11.77 -12.95 -13.57
C ARG A 264 11.91 -12.24 -12.23
N ILE A 265 11.93 -13.00 -11.14
CA ILE A 265 12.13 -12.44 -9.78
C ILE A 265 13.56 -12.62 -9.28
N ASN A 266 14.51 -12.78 -10.22
CA ASN A 266 15.95 -12.78 -9.99
C ASN A 266 16.45 -13.88 -9.03
N TYR A 267 15.84 -15.07 -9.07
CA TYR A 267 16.43 -16.27 -8.43
C TYR A 267 17.35 -17.00 -9.42
N ALA A 268 18.44 -17.54 -8.89
CA ALA A 268 19.43 -18.26 -9.71
C ALA A 268 18.84 -19.48 -10.43
N ASP A 269 17.86 -20.14 -9.84
CA ASP A 269 17.16 -21.32 -10.37
C ASP A 269 15.82 -21.55 -9.68
N SER A 270 14.98 -22.38 -10.32
CA SER A 270 13.66 -22.76 -9.77
C SER A 270 13.72 -23.56 -8.47
N THR A 271 14.84 -24.23 -8.16
CA THR A 271 15.02 -24.97 -6.92
C THR A 271 15.17 -24.00 -5.74
N THR A 272 16.01 -22.98 -5.91
CA THR A 272 16.23 -21.93 -4.91
C THR A 272 14.95 -21.13 -4.69
N PHE A 273 14.25 -20.76 -5.75
CA PHE A 273 12.93 -20.14 -5.69
C PHE A 273 11.92 -21.04 -4.98
N GLY A 274 11.87 -22.33 -5.35
CA GLY A 274 10.94 -23.29 -4.75
C GLY A 274 11.14 -23.44 -3.24
N ARG A 275 12.40 -23.46 -2.76
CA ARG A 275 12.73 -23.48 -1.33
C ARG A 275 12.27 -22.21 -0.62
N PHE A 276 12.50 -21.04 -1.24
CA PHE A 276 12.01 -19.77 -0.71
C PHE A 276 10.49 -19.78 -0.59
N PHE A 277 9.79 -20.13 -1.66
CA PHE A 277 8.32 -20.12 -1.70
C PHE A 277 7.73 -21.10 -0.69
N PHE A 278 8.28 -22.33 -0.61
CA PHE A 278 7.87 -23.34 0.38
C PHE A 278 8.08 -22.84 1.83
N ARG A 279 9.23 -22.23 2.12
CA ARG A 279 9.49 -21.65 3.45
C ARG A 279 8.47 -20.58 3.82
N MET A 280 7.99 -19.81 2.85
CA MET A 280 7.07 -18.69 3.08
C MET A 280 5.59 -19.10 3.09
N LYS A 281 5.21 -20.13 2.29
CA LYS A 281 3.80 -20.53 2.07
C LYS A 281 3.47 -21.93 2.59
N GLY A 282 4.45 -22.77 2.88
CA GLY A 282 4.26 -24.16 3.32
C GLY A 282 3.90 -25.14 2.20
N VAL A 283 3.79 -24.67 0.95
CA VAL A 283 3.54 -25.49 -0.25
C VAL A 283 4.51 -25.10 -1.35
N THR A 284 4.76 -25.99 -2.31
CA THR A 284 5.60 -25.65 -3.46
C THR A 284 4.87 -24.76 -4.46
N PRO A 285 5.59 -23.99 -5.33
CA PRO A 285 4.95 -23.18 -6.39
C PRO A 285 4.05 -24.00 -7.31
N ARG A 286 4.44 -25.25 -7.64
CA ARG A 286 3.64 -26.16 -8.47
C ARG A 286 2.35 -26.60 -7.81
N GLU A 287 2.42 -26.97 -6.52
CA GLU A 287 1.25 -27.32 -5.72
C GLU A 287 0.32 -26.13 -5.57
N TYR A 288 0.88 -24.95 -5.32
CA TYR A 288 0.11 -23.70 -5.23
C TYR A 288 -0.69 -23.45 -6.51
N ARG A 289 -0.04 -23.45 -7.68
CA ARG A 289 -0.70 -23.26 -8.99
C ARG A 289 -1.74 -24.34 -9.31
N LYS A 290 -1.51 -25.58 -8.92
CA LYS A 290 -2.47 -26.68 -9.17
C LYS A 290 -3.76 -26.54 -8.37
N ASN A 291 -3.71 -25.83 -7.25
CA ASN A 291 -4.82 -25.64 -6.31
C ASN A 291 -5.56 -24.30 -6.51
N LEU A 292 -5.24 -23.55 -7.57
CA LEU A 292 -6.01 -22.39 -8.05
C LEU A 292 -7.24 -22.86 -8.83
#